data_c05b1fda43638022649995a68be210cd
#
_entry.id   c05b1fda43638022649995a68be210cd
#
_cell.length_a   1.000
_cell.length_b   1.000
_cell.length_c   1.000
_cell.angle_alpha   90.00
_cell.angle_beta   90.00
_cell.angle_gamma   90.00
#
_symmetry.space_group_name_H-M   'P 1'
#
loop_
_entity.id
_entity.type
_entity.pdbx_description
1 polymer ?
#
loop_
_entity_poly.entity_id
_entity_poly.type
_entity_poly.pdbx_seq_one_letter_code
_entity_poly.pdbx_strand_id
1 'polypeptide(L)'
;MAKSKPKPLPWRDRVLRLERIRAGDLAGNPANWRRHPPAQVEALKGILSEVGFAGALLAYQDDGHLTLIDGHLRAGLDPEARVPVLVLDVDAEEARKLLATYDPLGAMAQPDQDALLALLQSVDTQSQAVKDMLEALANGETQPLPNMEGLTDPDET
;
A
#
# COMPACT_ATOMS: atom_id res chain seq x y z
N MET A 1 -36.98 -12.99 -4.86
CA MET A 1 -36.69 -11.53 -4.93
C MET A 1 -35.76 -11.27 -6.09
N ALA A 2 -36.20 -10.47 -7.03
CA ALA A 2 -35.31 -10.02 -8.11
C ALA A 2 -34.22 -9.14 -7.52
N LYS A 3 -32.94 -9.51 -7.73
CA LYS A 3 -31.81 -8.65 -7.36
C LYS A 3 -31.88 -7.40 -8.23
N SER A 4 -31.83 -6.21 -7.62
CA SER A 4 -31.74 -4.98 -8.36
C SER A 4 -30.45 -4.98 -9.20
N LYS A 5 -30.51 -4.44 -10.42
CA LYS A 5 -29.31 -4.28 -11.24
C LYS A 5 -28.31 -3.37 -10.51
N PRO A 6 -27.02 -3.71 -10.52
CA PRO A 6 -26.00 -2.84 -9.94
C PRO A 6 -26.05 -1.46 -10.62
N LYS A 7 -25.89 -0.41 -9.82
CA LYS A 7 -25.75 0.95 -10.35
C LYS A 7 -24.33 1.14 -10.89
N PRO A 8 -24.15 1.89 -11.99
CA PRO A 8 -22.81 2.28 -12.42
C PRO A 8 -22.14 3.16 -11.35
N LEU A 9 -20.81 3.19 -11.36
CA LEU A 9 -20.05 4.10 -10.50
C LEU A 9 -20.47 5.55 -10.74
N PRO A 10 -20.70 6.36 -9.68
CA PRO A 10 -20.96 7.80 -9.85
C PRO A 10 -19.70 8.58 -10.24
N TRP A 11 -18.53 7.95 -10.16
CA TRP A 11 -17.23 8.49 -10.57
C TRP A 11 -16.69 7.73 -11.77
N ARG A 12 -15.76 8.33 -12.52
CA ARG A 12 -15.12 7.65 -13.63
C ARG A 12 -14.35 6.42 -13.13
N ASP A 13 -14.54 5.30 -13.79
CA ASP A 13 -13.72 4.11 -13.56
C ASP A 13 -12.39 4.28 -14.30
N ARG A 14 -11.30 4.32 -13.55
CA ARG A 14 -9.96 4.50 -14.09
C ARG A 14 -9.13 3.21 -14.07
N VAL A 15 -9.74 2.09 -13.71
CA VAL A 15 -9.09 0.78 -13.75
C VAL A 15 -9.28 0.17 -15.13
N LEU A 16 -8.18 0.00 -15.88
CA LEU A 16 -8.21 -0.60 -17.20
C LEU A 16 -8.24 -2.12 -17.13
N ARG A 17 -7.39 -2.71 -16.29
CA ARG A 17 -7.23 -4.16 -16.20
C ARG A 17 -6.44 -4.57 -14.96
N LEU A 18 -6.57 -5.84 -14.61
CA LEU A 18 -5.68 -6.53 -13.70
C LEU A 18 -4.74 -7.40 -14.54
N GLU A 19 -3.45 -7.23 -14.35
CA GLU A 19 -2.42 -7.97 -15.10
C GLU A 19 -1.31 -8.43 -14.17
N ARG A 20 -0.82 -9.64 -14.36
CA ARG A 20 0.34 -10.13 -13.62
C ARG A 20 1.60 -9.82 -14.40
N ILE A 21 2.48 -9.06 -13.76
CA ILE A 21 3.65 -8.45 -14.39
C ILE A 21 4.87 -8.83 -13.54
N ARG A 22 5.98 -9.14 -14.21
CA ARG A 22 7.27 -9.31 -13.54
C ARG A 22 7.62 -8.00 -12.81
N ALA A 23 7.86 -8.10 -11.50
CA ALA A 23 8.08 -6.91 -10.66
C ALA A 23 9.24 -6.04 -11.17
N GLY A 24 10.30 -6.65 -11.68
CA GLY A 24 11.45 -5.95 -12.27
C GLY A 24 11.14 -5.15 -13.54
N ASP A 25 10.00 -5.40 -14.19
CA ASP A 25 9.55 -4.64 -15.37
C ASP A 25 8.71 -3.41 -15.00
N LEU A 26 8.39 -3.24 -13.72
CA LEU A 26 7.70 -2.05 -13.22
C LEU A 26 8.72 -0.96 -12.88
N ALA A 27 8.48 0.24 -13.39
CA ALA A 27 9.32 1.38 -13.07
C ALA A 27 8.92 1.98 -11.71
N GLY A 28 9.92 2.28 -10.87
CA GLY A 28 9.70 3.06 -9.66
C GLY A 28 9.26 4.48 -10.00
N ASN A 29 8.40 5.07 -9.17
CA ASN A 29 7.99 6.45 -9.35
C ASN A 29 9.03 7.38 -8.72
N PRO A 30 9.60 8.33 -9.49
CA PRO A 30 10.60 9.28 -8.95
C PRO A 30 10.06 10.13 -7.79
N ALA A 31 8.75 10.34 -7.73
CA ALA A 31 8.08 11.09 -6.68
C ALA A 31 7.67 10.23 -5.47
N ASN A 32 8.08 8.96 -5.42
CA ASN A 32 7.80 8.11 -4.27
C ASN A 32 8.48 8.66 -3.02
N TRP A 33 7.67 9.10 -2.07
CA TRP A 33 8.13 9.79 -0.86
C TRP A 33 8.24 8.87 0.36
N ARG A 34 7.79 7.63 0.25
CA ARG A 34 7.77 6.69 1.37
C ARG A 34 9.12 6.00 1.55
N ARG A 35 9.47 5.80 2.81
CA ARG A 35 10.60 4.96 3.24
C ARG A 35 10.06 3.81 4.07
N HIS A 36 10.68 2.68 3.95
CA HIS A 36 10.23 1.45 4.60
C HIS A 36 11.26 1.00 5.63
N PRO A 37 10.98 1.16 6.95
CA PRO A 37 11.87 0.66 7.96
C PRO A 37 11.95 -0.87 7.95
N PRO A 38 13.05 -1.47 8.44
CA PRO A 38 13.22 -2.93 8.45
C PRO A 38 12.06 -3.68 9.12
N ALA A 39 11.49 -3.13 10.18
CA ALA A 39 10.35 -3.74 10.88
C ALA A 39 9.13 -3.89 9.96
N GLN A 40 8.85 -2.91 9.11
CA GLN A 40 7.77 -2.99 8.13
C GLN A 40 8.04 -4.07 7.09
N VAL A 41 9.26 -4.14 6.59
CA VAL A 41 9.67 -5.14 5.58
C VAL A 41 9.49 -6.55 6.16
N GLU A 42 9.95 -6.79 7.37
CA GLU A 42 9.84 -8.10 8.03
C GLU A 42 8.37 -8.48 8.34
N ALA A 43 7.55 -7.52 8.78
CA ALA A 43 6.12 -7.76 9.00
C ALA A 43 5.41 -8.10 7.67
N LEU A 44 5.71 -7.38 6.60
CA LEU A 44 5.17 -7.68 5.27
C LEU A 44 5.57 -9.08 4.80
N LYS A 45 6.84 -9.45 4.92
CA LYS A 45 7.31 -10.79 4.58
C LYS A 45 6.59 -11.87 5.39
N GLY A 46 6.33 -11.62 6.68
CA GLY A 46 5.58 -12.54 7.53
C GLY A 46 4.17 -12.79 7.01
N ILE A 47 3.44 -11.74 6.67
CA ILE A 47 2.08 -11.86 6.11
C ILE A 47 2.10 -12.50 4.72
N LEU A 48 3.04 -12.15 3.86
CA LEU A 48 3.17 -12.78 2.55
C LEU A 48 3.46 -14.28 2.66
N SER A 49 4.20 -14.69 3.69
CA SER A 49 4.48 -16.10 3.96
C SER A 49 3.27 -16.85 4.50
N GLU A 50 2.50 -16.24 5.41
CA GLU A 50 1.38 -16.91 6.07
C GLU A 50 0.11 -16.93 5.20
N VAL A 51 -0.17 -15.86 4.51
CA VAL A 51 -1.42 -15.69 3.75
C VAL A 51 -1.16 -15.75 2.25
N GLY A 52 -0.05 -15.17 1.80
CA GLY A 52 0.24 -14.99 0.40
C GLY A 52 0.00 -13.55 -0.06
N PHE A 53 0.12 -13.35 -1.36
CA PHE A 53 -0.06 -12.03 -1.96
C PHE A 53 -1.56 -11.77 -2.19
N ALA A 54 -2.20 -11.11 -1.23
CA ALA A 54 -3.64 -10.84 -1.22
C ALA A 54 -3.90 -9.36 -1.53
N GLY A 55 -3.68 -8.96 -2.77
CA GLY A 55 -3.87 -7.58 -3.19
C GLY A 55 -3.26 -7.34 -4.56
N ALA A 56 -3.27 -6.09 -4.99
CA ALA A 56 -2.66 -5.68 -6.25
C ALA A 56 -1.89 -4.38 -6.07
N LEU A 57 -0.82 -4.24 -6.84
CA LEU A 57 -0.10 -2.98 -6.97
C LEU A 57 -0.88 -2.05 -7.89
N LEU A 58 -0.64 -0.73 -7.79
CA LEU A 58 -1.20 0.26 -8.70
C LEU A 58 -0.09 0.81 -9.59
N ALA A 59 -0.33 0.83 -10.90
CA ALA A 59 0.59 1.39 -11.88
C ALA A 59 -0.16 2.08 -13.00
N TYR A 60 0.52 2.95 -13.72
CA TYR A 60 -0.01 3.63 -14.90
C TYR A 60 0.99 3.63 -16.02
N GLN A 61 0.50 3.75 -17.24
CA GLN A 61 1.33 3.82 -18.45
C GLN A 61 1.97 5.20 -18.54
N ASP A 62 3.30 5.24 -18.52
CA ASP A 62 4.07 6.46 -18.67
C ASP A 62 5.22 6.21 -19.65
N ASP A 63 5.16 6.87 -20.80
CA ASP A 63 6.20 6.82 -21.83
C ASP A 63 6.65 5.38 -22.20
N GLY A 64 5.69 4.50 -22.42
CA GLY A 64 5.93 3.10 -22.78
C GLY A 64 6.26 2.17 -21.61
N HIS A 65 6.29 2.68 -20.39
CA HIS A 65 6.56 1.92 -19.17
C HIS A 65 5.36 1.94 -18.24
N LEU A 66 5.19 0.88 -17.46
CA LEU A 66 4.29 0.88 -16.32
C LEU A 66 5.05 1.41 -15.11
N THR A 67 4.61 2.56 -14.62
CA THR A 67 5.22 3.24 -13.46
C THR A 67 4.34 3.04 -12.23
N LEU A 68 4.94 2.66 -11.12
CA LEU A 68 4.23 2.40 -9.87
C LEU A 68 3.64 3.67 -9.27
N ILE A 69 2.44 3.52 -8.71
CA ILE A 69 1.79 4.50 -7.83
C ILE A 69 1.78 3.94 -6.41
N ASP A 70 1.41 2.68 -6.23
CA ASP A 70 1.39 2.00 -4.95
C ASP A 70 2.01 0.61 -5.07
N GLY A 71 2.71 0.18 -4.02
CA GLY A 71 3.30 -1.15 -3.94
C GLY A 71 4.79 -1.19 -4.23
N HIS A 72 5.51 -0.09 -4.13
CA HIS A 72 6.97 -0.04 -4.34
C HIS A 72 7.71 -1.06 -3.46
N LEU A 73 7.32 -1.19 -2.18
CA LEU A 73 7.94 -2.16 -1.28
C LEU A 73 7.69 -3.60 -1.76
N ARG A 74 6.45 -3.93 -2.07
CA ARG A 74 6.09 -5.29 -2.52
C ARG A 74 6.76 -5.65 -3.84
N ALA A 75 6.86 -4.70 -4.76
CA ALA A 75 7.55 -4.89 -6.03
C ALA A 75 9.06 -5.11 -5.84
N GLY A 76 9.66 -4.46 -4.86
CA GLY A 76 11.10 -4.54 -4.59
C GLY A 76 11.56 -5.79 -3.86
N LEU A 77 10.65 -6.59 -3.31
CA LEU A 77 11.03 -7.79 -2.54
C LEU A 77 11.64 -8.89 -3.41
N ASP A 78 11.09 -9.09 -4.61
CA ASP A 78 11.58 -10.07 -5.56
C ASP A 78 11.33 -9.57 -6.99
N PRO A 79 12.35 -9.03 -7.66
CA PRO A 79 12.19 -8.51 -9.02
C PRO A 79 11.78 -9.54 -10.06
N GLU A 80 12.02 -10.82 -9.81
CA GLU A 80 11.67 -11.90 -10.72
C GLU A 80 10.24 -12.41 -10.55
N ALA A 81 9.59 -12.07 -9.44
CA ALA A 81 8.23 -12.49 -9.16
C ALA A 81 7.22 -11.79 -10.07
N ARG A 82 6.22 -12.52 -10.50
CA ARG A 82 5.05 -11.97 -11.20
C ARG A 82 4.03 -11.53 -10.16
N VAL A 83 3.77 -10.24 -10.12
CA VAL A 83 2.87 -9.62 -9.14
C VAL A 83 1.59 -9.13 -9.82
N PRO A 84 0.42 -9.22 -9.14
CA PRO A 84 -0.81 -8.66 -9.67
C PRO A 84 -0.77 -7.13 -9.62
N VAL A 85 -1.10 -6.50 -10.73
CA VAL A 85 -1.07 -5.05 -10.92
C VAL A 85 -2.39 -4.57 -11.49
N LEU A 86 -3.00 -3.59 -10.85
CA LEU A 86 -4.09 -2.81 -11.45
C LEU A 86 -3.47 -1.70 -12.29
N VAL A 87 -3.71 -1.77 -13.58
CA VAL A 87 -3.25 -0.75 -14.53
C VAL A 87 -4.32 0.33 -14.62
N LEU A 88 -3.94 1.57 -14.31
CA LEU A 88 -4.85 2.71 -14.26
C LEU A 88 -4.73 3.56 -15.51
N ASP A 89 -5.87 4.10 -15.93
CA ASP A 89 -5.99 5.08 -17.01
C ASP A 89 -5.87 6.50 -16.43
N VAL A 90 -4.68 6.87 -15.99
CA VAL A 90 -4.39 8.18 -15.42
C VAL A 90 -3.15 8.76 -16.11
N ASP A 91 -3.08 10.09 -16.14
CA ASP A 91 -1.87 10.79 -16.60
C ASP A 91 -0.87 10.99 -15.44
N ALA A 92 0.29 11.56 -15.76
CA ALA A 92 1.34 11.77 -14.78
C ALA A 92 0.94 12.72 -13.64
N GLU A 93 0.12 13.74 -13.94
CA GLU A 93 -0.37 14.66 -12.91
C GLU A 93 -1.35 13.97 -11.96
N GLU A 94 -2.29 13.22 -12.50
CA GLU A 94 -3.25 12.44 -11.72
C GLU A 94 -2.54 11.35 -10.88
N ALA A 95 -1.52 10.71 -11.46
CA ALA A 95 -0.70 9.74 -10.73
C ALA A 95 0.01 10.37 -9.54
N ARG A 96 0.53 11.59 -9.67
CA ARG A 96 1.13 12.32 -8.54
C ARG A 96 0.10 12.65 -7.45
N LYS A 97 -1.12 13.02 -7.83
CA LYS A 97 -2.21 13.23 -6.85
C LYS A 97 -2.51 11.96 -6.07
N LEU A 98 -2.59 10.82 -6.76
CA LEU A 98 -2.82 9.53 -6.12
C LEU A 98 -1.65 9.15 -5.20
N LEU A 99 -0.42 9.33 -5.67
CA LEU A 99 0.77 9.03 -4.89
C LEU A 99 0.83 9.84 -3.59
N ALA A 100 0.42 11.11 -3.64
CA ALA A 100 0.40 12.00 -2.48
C ALA A 100 -0.71 11.68 -1.49
N THR A 101 -1.82 11.10 -1.93
CA THR A 101 -3.06 11.00 -1.13
C THR A 101 -3.46 9.58 -0.75
N TYR A 102 -2.98 8.56 -1.46
CA TYR A 102 -3.47 7.20 -1.30
C TYR A 102 -3.34 6.69 0.15
N ASP A 103 -2.15 6.72 0.71
CA ASP A 103 -1.93 6.28 2.09
C ASP A 103 -2.43 7.28 3.14
N PRO A 104 -2.20 8.61 2.97
CA PRO A 104 -2.72 9.57 3.95
C PRO A 104 -4.24 9.52 4.10
N LEU A 105 -4.99 9.30 3.03
CA LEU A 105 -6.44 9.12 3.11
C LEU A 105 -6.83 7.90 3.94
N GLY A 106 -6.15 6.77 3.74
CA GLY A 106 -6.36 5.57 4.56
C GLY A 106 -5.99 5.79 6.02
N ALA A 107 -4.91 6.51 6.27
CA ALA A 107 -4.42 6.81 7.62
C ALA A 107 -5.30 7.81 8.39
N MET A 108 -6.21 8.53 7.73
CA MET A 108 -7.17 9.41 8.40
C MET A 108 -8.28 8.66 9.13
N ALA A 109 -8.47 7.38 8.83
CA ALA A 109 -9.44 6.56 9.55
C ALA A 109 -9.05 6.44 11.02
N GLN A 110 -9.99 6.68 11.91
CA GLN A 110 -9.79 6.52 13.35
C GLN A 110 -10.22 5.11 13.76
N PRO A 111 -9.47 4.45 14.65
CA PRO A 111 -9.84 3.12 15.10
C PRO A 111 -11.06 3.18 16.03
N ASP A 112 -12.01 2.27 15.84
CA ASP A 112 -12.91 1.84 16.89
C ASP A 112 -12.09 0.89 17.78
N GLN A 113 -11.74 1.33 18.97
CA GLN A 113 -10.80 0.62 19.83
C GLN A 113 -11.32 -0.75 20.24
N ASP A 114 -12.59 -0.88 20.57
CA ASP A 114 -13.18 -2.15 20.97
C ASP A 114 -13.21 -3.16 19.81
N ALA A 115 -13.59 -2.69 18.63
CA ALA A 115 -13.57 -3.51 17.40
C ALA A 115 -12.15 -3.94 17.04
N LEU A 116 -11.17 -3.03 17.16
CA LEU A 116 -9.76 -3.33 16.89
C LEU A 116 -9.24 -4.41 17.85
N LEU A 117 -9.46 -4.26 19.16
CA LEU A 117 -9.00 -5.23 20.15
C LEU A 117 -9.65 -6.60 19.93
N ALA A 118 -10.95 -6.64 19.61
CA ALA A 118 -11.64 -7.89 19.30
C ALA A 118 -11.02 -8.59 18.06
N LEU A 119 -10.69 -7.82 17.03
CA LEU A 119 -10.02 -8.36 15.85
C LEU A 119 -8.64 -8.91 16.20
N LEU A 120 -7.81 -8.14 16.92
CA LEU A 120 -6.46 -8.54 17.29
C LEU A 120 -6.43 -9.80 18.16
N GLN A 121 -7.43 -9.99 19.03
CA GLN A 121 -7.57 -11.20 19.83
C GLN A 121 -7.86 -12.45 18.99
N SER A 122 -8.43 -12.28 17.80
CA SER A 122 -8.75 -13.38 16.88
C SER A 122 -7.60 -13.71 15.92
N VAL A 123 -6.58 -12.86 15.85
CA VAL A 123 -5.44 -13.03 14.93
C VAL A 123 -4.36 -13.86 15.59
N ASP A 124 -3.95 -14.94 14.92
CA ASP A 124 -2.80 -15.74 15.27
C ASP A 124 -1.76 -15.67 14.17
N THR A 125 -0.51 -15.44 14.54
CA THR A 125 0.61 -15.34 13.60
C THR A 125 1.88 -15.93 14.20
N GLN A 126 2.68 -16.59 13.39
CA GLN A 126 3.99 -17.10 13.79
C GLN A 126 5.12 -16.09 13.56
N SER A 127 4.86 -15.02 12.84
CA SER A 127 5.83 -13.97 12.58
C SER A 127 5.99 -13.05 13.79
N GLN A 128 7.20 -12.99 14.35
CA GLN A 128 7.49 -12.06 15.45
C GLN A 128 7.32 -10.60 15.01
N ALA A 129 7.73 -10.28 13.78
CA ALA A 129 7.57 -8.92 13.24
C ALA A 129 6.09 -8.51 13.14
N VAL A 130 5.21 -9.43 12.73
CA VAL A 130 3.77 -9.19 12.70
C VAL A 130 3.21 -9.04 14.12
N LYS A 131 3.63 -9.89 15.06
CA LYS A 131 3.22 -9.76 16.47
C LYS A 131 3.58 -8.39 17.04
N ASP A 132 4.80 -7.94 16.81
CA ASP A 132 5.29 -6.65 17.32
C ASP A 132 4.51 -5.49 16.70
N MET A 133 4.21 -5.55 15.41
CA MET A 133 3.39 -4.55 14.72
C MET A 133 1.97 -4.49 15.28
N LEU A 134 1.34 -5.63 15.51
CA LEU A 134 -0.02 -5.70 16.04
C LEU A 134 -0.08 -5.25 17.51
N GLU A 135 0.95 -5.55 18.30
CA GLU A 135 1.06 -5.07 19.67
C GLU A 135 1.19 -3.54 19.71
N ALA A 136 2.03 -2.97 18.86
CA ALA A 136 2.16 -1.53 18.74
C ALA A 136 0.83 -0.88 18.34
N LEU A 137 0.10 -1.48 17.39
CA LEU A 137 -1.22 -1.02 16.99
C LEU A 137 -2.22 -1.05 18.15
N ALA A 138 -2.23 -2.14 18.94
CA ALA A 138 -3.11 -2.28 20.10
C ALA A 138 -2.83 -1.23 21.18
N ASN A 139 -1.57 -0.81 21.33
CA ASN A 139 -1.13 0.19 22.30
C ASN A 139 -1.33 1.65 21.81
N GLY A 140 -1.90 1.84 20.61
CA GLY A 140 -2.06 3.17 20.02
C GLY A 140 -0.78 3.75 19.44
N GLU A 141 0.28 2.97 19.35
CA GLU A 141 1.53 3.30 18.66
C GLU A 141 1.35 3.07 17.16
N THR A 142 0.36 3.75 16.57
CA THR A 142 0.24 3.75 15.11
C THR A 142 1.54 4.29 14.54
N GLN A 143 2.01 3.65 13.46
CA GLN A 143 3.10 4.23 12.64
C GLN A 143 2.78 5.72 12.47
N PRO A 144 3.61 6.63 12.96
CA PRO A 144 3.35 8.03 12.71
C PRO A 144 3.24 8.21 11.20
N LEU A 145 2.24 8.95 10.77
CA LEU A 145 2.33 9.60 9.47
C LEU A 145 3.77 10.09 9.39
N PRO A 146 4.49 9.84 8.28
CA PRO A 146 5.89 10.21 8.19
C PRO A 146 6.01 11.61 8.72
N ASN A 147 6.73 11.72 9.81
CA ASN A 147 6.78 12.93 10.60
C ASN A 147 7.29 14.03 9.68
N MET A 148 6.47 15.03 9.44
CA MET A 148 6.93 16.22 8.75
C MET A 148 8.08 16.91 9.51
N GLU A 149 8.34 16.49 10.76
CA GLU A 149 9.49 16.92 11.55
C GLU A 149 10.83 16.38 11.04
N GLY A 150 10.85 15.45 10.09
CA GLY A 150 12.06 15.00 9.40
C GLY A 150 12.45 15.85 8.20
N LEU A 151 11.68 16.90 7.91
CA LEU A 151 12.04 17.95 6.95
C LEU A 151 12.71 19.14 7.66
N THR A 152 13.40 18.91 8.76
CA THR A 152 14.39 19.89 9.21
C THR A 152 15.45 19.99 8.13
N ASP A 153 15.60 21.22 7.67
CA ASP A 153 16.62 21.68 6.75
C ASP A 153 17.97 21.02 7.07
N PRO A 154 18.61 20.31 6.13
CA PRO A 154 19.93 19.75 6.37
C PRO A 154 21.01 20.80 6.67
N ASP A 155 20.69 22.09 6.59
CA ASP A 155 21.57 23.19 6.92
C ASP A 155 21.35 23.80 8.32
N GLU A 156 20.41 23.28 9.13
CA GLU A 156 20.34 23.63 10.54
C GLU A 156 21.28 22.72 11.36
N THR A 157 22.51 23.04 11.33
CA THR A 157 23.49 22.60 12.33
C THR A 157 23.66 23.67 13.38
#